data_08017a25a154009f12433c1b2deac73c
#
_entry.id   08017a25a154009f12433c1b2deac73c
#
_cell.length_a   1.000
_cell.length_b   1.000
_cell.length_c   1.000
_cell.angle_alpha   90.00
_cell.angle_beta   90.00
_cell.angle_gamma   90.00
#
_symmetry.space_group_name_H-M   'P 1'
#
loop_
_entity.id
_entity.type
_entity.pdbx_description
1 polymer ?
#
loop_
_entity_poly.entity_id
_entity_poly.type
_entity_poly.pdbx_seq_one_letter_code
_entity_poly.pdbx_strand_id
1 'polypeptide(L)'
;MSEGKVYLVGAGPGDPGLITVRGRDLVATADAIVYDALANPALLPSDAARAGRPELYFVGKRGGAKESASQEEINALLVKLAREGKRVVRLKGGDPLVFGRGSEEAQACNDAIIDFEIVPGVTAGIAAAAYAGIPVTHRGLAASVTFVTGHEDPTKPATQTDWRALAKVGGTIVIYMGVKTLARISEALIDAGMPAEMPAAAIQWGTHPKQKTSVATLATLAARAEEQGITAPVITVIGWSVVLRDEISWFEKRPLFGRRIVVTRSAQQAGILSDKLRDLGADVLEMPATEIERLDLAPLRAAVERVDGFAWLIFTSQNAVAIFWELLLASGRDARSLSGAKIAAVGPATGGALLEHGIVVDVIPERFVAEALLESLRARIDVSGRTVLYVTAEGARDVLPAGLTEMGAHLVVIEAYTSTPSAGGASRLSRAIEAGKVNLVTFTSASSVKGYVEAVGPALAQRTPGASIGPQTSAAMREAGIEVRCEAKESTIDGLVASVLDGR
;
A
#
# COMPACT_ATOMS: atom_id res chain seq x y z
N MET A 1 12.55 31.38 -10.92
CA MET A 1 12.40 30.01 -10.37
C MET A 1 11.17 30.02 -9.49
N SER A 2 10.23 29.10 -9.63
CA SER A 2 9.09 29.01 -8.72
C SER A 2 9.63 28.72 -7.32
N GLU A 3 9.24 29.51 -6.33
CA GLU A 3 9.56 29.21 -4.95
C GLU A 3 8.94 27.85 -4.59
N GLY A 4 9.70 26.98 -3.94
CA GLY A 4 9.22 25.69 -3.48
C GLY A 4 8.23 25.87 -2.32
N LYS A 5 7.47 24.82 -2.02
CA LYS A 5 6.44 24.84 -0.96
C LYS A 5 6.51 23.59 -0.11
N VAL A 6 6.29 23.74 1.20
CA VAL A 6 6.22 22.63 2.16
C VAL A 6 4.77 22.31 2.50
N TYR A 7 4.40 21.02 2.43
CA TYR A 7 3.10 20.51 2.84
C TYR A 7 3.28 19.59 4.04
N LEU A 8 2.73 20.00 5.21
CA LEU A 8 2.72 19.18 6.41
C LEU A 8 1.46 18.30 6.36
N VAL A 9 1.63 17.05 5.95
CA VAL A 9 0.53 16.15 5.63
C VAL A 9 0.37 15.07 6.69
N GLY A 10 -0.84 14.93 7.23
CA GLY A 10 -1.21 13.81 8.09
C GLY A 10 -1.38 12.53 7.29
N ALA A 11 -0.57 11.53 7.62
CA ALA A 11 -0.61 10.20 7.01
C ALA A 11 -1.76 9.32 7.53
N GLY A 12 -2.50 9.79 8.54
CA GLY A 12 -3.41 8.95 9.30
C GLY A 12 -2.68 8.00 10.26
N PRO A 13 -3.43 7.17 11.00
CA PRO A 13 -2.92 6.39 12.15
C PRO A 13 -2.24 5.07 11.76
N GLY A 14 -2.28 4.68 10.47
CA GLY A 14 -1.69 3.43 10.01
C GLY A 14 -2.40 2.76 8.85
N ASP A 15 -3.74 2.73 8.82
CA ASP A 15 -4.50 2.30 7.65
C ASP A 15 -4.33 3.31 6.52
N PRO A 16 -3.79 2.91 5.34
CA PRO A 16 -3.61 3.82 4.21
C PRO A 16 -4.92 4.45 3.71
N GLY A 17 -6.06 3.78 3.92
CA GLY A 17 -7.38 4.29 3.58
C GLY A 17 -7.83 5.50 4.41
N LEU A 18 -7.11 5.82 5.50
CA LEU A 18 -7.41 6.96 6.36
C LEU A 18 -6.60 8.23 6.05
N ILE A 19 -5.84 8.25 4.97
CA ILE A 19 -5.27 9.50 4.46
C ILE A 19 -6.38 10.35 3.83
N THR A 20 -6.29 11.66 3.98
CA THR A 20 -7.23 12.55 3.29
C THR A 20 -7.01 12.53 1.79
N VAL A 21 -8.04 12.80 0.99
CA VAL A 21 -7.92 12.94 -0.47
C VAL A 21 -6.83 13.96 -0.82
N ARG A 22 -6.85 15.13 -0.16
CA ARG A 22 -5.83 16.18 -0.34
C ARG A 22 -4.42 15.66 -0.05
N GLY A 23 -4.25 14.91 1.05
CA GLY A 23 -2.96 14.33 1.43
C GLY A 23 -2.44 13.34 0.39
N ARG A 24 -3.30 12.45 -0.11
CA ARG A 24 -2.97 11.47 -1.15
C ARG A 24 -2.52 12.15 -2.45
N ASP A 25 -3.25 13.18 -2.89
CA ASP A 25 -2.94 13.89 -4.14
C ASP A 25 -1.60 14.64 -4.05
N LEU A 26 -1.29 15.20 -2.87
CA LEU A 26 0.00 15.84 -2.62
C LEU A 26 1.15 14.83 -2.61
N VAL A 27 0.98 13.68 -1.97
CA VAL A 27 1.98 12.59 -1.98
C VAL A 27 2.25 12.12 -3.41
N ALA A 28 1.20 11.96 -4.23
CA ALA A 28 1.33 11.51 -5.62
C ALA A 28 2.07 12.52 -6.53
N THR A 29 2.05 13.80 -6.18
CA THR A 29 2.61 14.90 -7.00
C THR A 29 3.83 15.57 -6.36
N ALA A 30 4.36 15.06 -5.25
CA ALA A 30 5.54 15.61 -4.58
C ALA A 30 6.81 15.48 -5.40
N ASP A 31 7.75 16.40 -5.24
CA ASP A 31 9.13 16.28 -5.71
C ASP A 31 10.02 15.62 -4.65
N ALA A 32 9.71 15.85 -3.37
CA ALA A 32 10.39 15.23 -2.23
C ALA A 32 9.38 14.86 -1.12
N ILE A 33 9.56 13.68 -0.51
CA ILE A 33 8.76 13.22 0.62
C ILE A 33 9.70 12.97 1.82
N VAL A 34 9.48 13.73 2.89
CA VAL A 34 10.16 13.56 4.19
C VAL A 34 9.21 12.83 5.13
N TYR A 35 9.55 11.62 5.58
CA TYR A 35 8.63 10.76 6.34
C TYR A 35 9.29 10.07 7.54
N ASP A 36 8.49 9.70 8.52
CA ASP A 36 8.93 9.00 9.74
C ASP A 36 8.44 7.54 9.81
N ALA A 37 8.81 6.86 10.90
CA ALA A 37 8.52 5.43 11.09
C ALA A 37 7.02 5.12 11.32
N LEU A 38 6.17 6.11 11.61
CA LEU A 38 4.75 5.94 11.85
C LEU A 38 3.90 6.12 10.57
N ALA A 39 4.47 6.73 9.54
CA ALA A 39 3.84 6.78 8.22
C ALA A 39 3.82 5.37 7.60
N ASN A 40 2.64 4.91 7.14
CA ASN A 40 2.54 3.59 6.52
C ASN A 40 3.31 3.60 5.17
N PRO A 41 4.25 2.66 4.96
CA PRO A 41 5.00 2.57 3.70
C PRO A 41 4.12 2.38 2.45
N ALA A 42 2.90 1.86 2.58
CA ALA A 42 1.96 1.74 1.47
C ALA A 42 1.47 3.09 0.91
N LEU A 43 1.68 4.19 1.65
CA LEU A 43 1.40 5.55 1.17
C LEU A 43 2.53 6.13 0.32
N LEU A 44 3.72 5.51 0.36
CA LEU A 44 4.86 5.97 -0.42
C LEU A 44 4.77 5.41 -1.85
N PRO A 45 5.11 6.20 -2.87
CA PRO A 45 5.17 5.72 -4.24
C PRO A 45 6.08 4.51 -4.38
N SER A 46 5.59 3.43 -4.96
CA SER A 46 6.34 2.18 -5.16
C SER A 46 7.49 2.33 -6.16
N ASP A 47 7.38 3.28 -7.06
CA ASP A 47 8.30 3.52 -8.17
C ASP A 47 9.26 4.70 -7.92
N ALA A 48 9.59 4.99 -6.65
CA ALA A 48 10.58 6.03 -6.30
C ALA A 48 11.97 5.83 -6.95
N ALA A 49 12.24 4.64 -7.50
CA ALA A 49 13.45 4.33 -8.26
C ALA A 49 13.36 4.69 -9.76
N ARG A 50 12.21 5.12 -10.28
CA ARG A 50 12.08 5.57 -11.67
C ARG A 50 12.49 7.02 -11.79
N ALA A 51 13.33 7.28 -12.79
CA ALA A 51 13.89 8.59 -13.12
C ALA A 51 12.92 9.76 -12.81
N GLY A 52 13.23 10.50 -11.76
CA GLY A 52 12.74 11.84 -11.50
C GLY A 52 11.66 12.04 -10.47
N ARG A 53 11.17 11.03 -9.66
CA ARG A 53 10.10 11.35 -8.67
C ARG A 53 9.77 10.25 -7.66
N PRO A 54 9.32 10.68 -6.46
CA PRO A 54 9.85 11.72 -5.58
C PRO A 54 11.12 11.26 -4.86
N GLU A 55 11.97 12.19 -4.44
CA GLU A 55 13.07 11.86 -3.52
C GLU A 55 12.51 11.50 -2.14
N LEU A 56 12.92 10.35 -1.59
CA LEU A 56 12.42 9.86 -0.30
C LEU A 56 13.45 10.08 0.81
N TYR A 57 13.06 10.82 1.85
CA TYR A 57 13.88 11.13 3.01
C TYR A 57 13.28 10.54 4.28
N PHE A 58 13.88 9.47 4.79
CA PHE A 58 13.48 8.87 6.05
C PHE A 58 14.16 9.57 7.23
N VAL A 59 13.36 10.15 8.14
CA VAL A 59 13.84 10.90 9.30
C VAL A 59 13.50 10.25 10.65
N GLY A 60 12.86 9.06 10.63
CA GLY A 60 12.49 8.31 11.83
C GLY A 60 13.62 7.42 12.36
N LYS A 61 13.39 6.80 13.53
CA LYS A 61 14.29 5.77 14.06
C LYS A 61 14.16 4.49 13.26
N ARG A 62 15.28 4.01 12.69
CA ARG A 62 15.37 2.62 12.19
C ARG A 62 15.74 1.70 13.34
N GLY A 63 15.12 0.49 13.38
CA GLY A 63 15.42 -0.50 14.43
C GLY A 63 16.92 -0.75 14.56
N GLY A 64 17.47 -0.46 15.75
CA GLY A 64 18.90 -0.60 16.05
C GLY A 64 19.78 0.62 15.82
N ALA A 65 19.34 1.66 15.13
CA ALA A 65 20.08 2.91 15.01
C ALA A 65 19.96 3.75 16.29
N LYS A 66 21.10 4.21 16.83
CA LYS A 66 21.15 5.03 18.05
C LYS A 66 20.59 6.45 17.84
N GLU A 67 20.48 6.92 16.59
CA GLU A 67 20.13 8.32 16.29
C GLU A 67 18.97 8.36 15.30
N SER A 68 17.88 9.09 15.68
CA SER A 68 16.91 9.67 14.75
C SER A 68 17.39 11.07 14.42
N ALA A 69 17.01 11.62 13.26
CA ALA A 69 17.22 13.03 12.97
C ALA A 69 16.62 13.87 14.11
N SER A 70 17.36 14.89 14.55
CA SER A 70 16.83 15.86 15.51
C SER A 70 15.73 16.72 14.85
N GLN A 71 14.93 17.43 15.66
CA GLN A 71 13.90 18.29 15.08
C GLN A 71 14.53 19.43 14.27
N GLU A 72 15.66 19.94 14.69
CA GLU A 72 16.44 20.98 14.01
C GLU A 72 16.91 20.50 12.64
N GLU A 73 17.41 19.26 12.55
CA GLU A 73 17.85 18.65 11.29
C GLU A 73 16.65 18.43 10.33
N ILE A 74 15.49 18.02 10.85
CA ILE A 74 14.27 17.89 10.06
C ILE A 74 13.83 19.25 9.52
N ASN A 75 13.77 20.27 10.38
CA ASN A 75 13.40 21.63 10.01
C ASN A 75 14.34 22.18 8.93
N ALA A 76 15.65 22.02 9.12
CA ALA A 76 16.66 22.46 8.15
C ALA A 76 16.53 21.73 6.80
N LEU A 77 16.21 20.42 6.81
CA LEU A 77 15.98 19.64 5.59
C LEU A 77 14.77 20.15 4.81
N LEU A 78 13.64 20.42 5.49
CA LEU A 78 12.42 20.94 4.86
C LEU A 78 12.67 22.28 4.17
N VAL A 79 13.32 23.22 4.89
CA VAL A 79 13.69 24.54 4.37
C VAL A 79 14.65 24.42 3.17
N LYS A 80 15.67 23.55 3.28
CA LYS A 80 16.62 23.34 2.19
C LYS A 80 15.93 22.87 0.91
N LEU A 81 15.12 21.82 1.00
CA LEU A 81 14.43 21.25 -0.16
C LEU A 81 13.45 22.25 -0.81
N ALA A 82 12.77 23.05 -0.01
CA ALA A 82 11.89 24.11 -0.53
C ALA A 82 12.69 25.22 -1.23
N ARG A 83 13.85 25.62 -0.72
CA ARG A 83 14.74 26.60 -1.38
C ARG A 83 15.31 26.08 -2.70
N GLU A 84 15.37 24.78 -2.89
CA GLU A 84 15.70 24.13 -4.17
C GLU A 84 14.53 24.19 -5.19
N GLY A 85 13.41 24.83 -4.85
CA GLY A 85 12.24 24.97 -5.69
C GLY A 85 11.31 23.75 -5.70
N LYS A 86 11.50 22.80 -4.76
CA LYS A 86 10.74 21.54 -4.70
C LYS A 86 9.39 21.71 -4.01
N ARG A 87 8.41 20.92 -4.48
CA ARG A 87 7.18 20.61 -3.73
C ARG A 87 7.52 19.52 -2.71
N VAL A 88 7.64 19.91 -1.44
CA VAL A 88 8.05 19.04 -0.35
C VAL A 88 6.84 18.56 0.44
N VAL A 89 6.63 17.26 0.55
CA VAL A 89 5.64 16.69 1.46
C VAL A 89 6.33 16.16 2.71
N ARG A 90 6.01 16.74 3.87
CA ARG A 90 6.34 16.18 5.17
C ARG A 90 5.19 15.27 5.61
N LEU A 91 5.35 13.95 5.43
CA LEU A 91 4.33 12.93 5.74
C LEU A 91 4.50 12.45 7.17
N LYS A 92 3.52 12.73 8.04
CA LYS A 92 3.55 12.52 9.49
C LYS A 92 2.49 11.53 9.93
N GLY A 93 2.82 10.55 10.78
CA GLY A 93 1.83 9.64 11.35
C GLY A 93 0.74 10.39 12.12
N GLY A 94 -0.53 10.00 11.94
CA GLY A 94 -1.69 10.66 12.53
C GLY A 94 -1.97 12.03 11.92
N ASP A 95 -2.12 13.05 12.77
CA ASP A 95 -2.31 14.45 12.41
C ASP A 95 -1.03 15.25 12.70
N PRO A 96 -0.63 16.19 11.84
CA PRO A 96 0.61 16.95 12.01
C PRO A 96 0.68 17.77 13.30
N LEU A 97 -0.46 18.27 13.79
CA LEU A 97 -0.54 19.19 14.92
C LEU A 97 -0.94 18.50 16.24
N VAL A 98 -1.36 17.22 16.21
CA VAL A 98 -1.72 16.49 17.43
C VAL A 98 -0.53 15.66 17.92
N PHE A 99 0.24 16.19 18.86
CA PHE A 99 1.47 15.58 19.41
C PHE A 99 2.53 15.21 18.36
N GLY A 100 2.43 15.82 17.15
CA GLY A 100 3.30 15.51 15.99
C GLY A 100 4.43 16.52 15.77
N ARG A 101 4.54 17.59 16.58
CA ARG A 101 5.52 18.69 16.43
C ARG A 101 5.43 19.43 15.08
N GLY A 102 4.32 19.30 14.34
CA GLY A 102 4.12 19.98 13.06
C GLY A 102 4.09 21.51 13.18
N SER A 103 3.73 22.04 14.35
CA SER A 103 3.80 23.47 14.63
C SER A 103 5.24 23.99 14.63
N GLU A 104 6.20 23.23 15.14
CA GLU A 104 7.62 23.61 15.13
C GLU A 104 8.17 23.57 13.68
N GLU A 105 7.75 22.60 12.86
CA GLU A 105 8.10 22.53 11.44
C GLU A 105 7.47 23.70 10.65
N ALA A 106 6.22 24.08 10.95
CA ALA A 106 5.57 25.24 10.34
C ALA A 106 6.24 26.55 10.73
N GLN A 107 6.61 26.72 12.01
CA GLN A 107 7.34 27.88 12.50
C GLN A 107 8.70 28.04 11.78
N ALA A 108 9.44 26.94 11.64
CA ALA A 108 10.72 26.95 10.92
C ALA A 108 10.56 27.34 9.43
N CYS A 109 9.49 26.93 8.78
CA CYS A 109 9.18 27.38 7.42
C CYS A 109 8.86 28.87 7.39
N ASN A 110 8.04 29.36 8.32
CA ASN A 110 7.69 30.77 8.44
C ASN A 110 8.93 31.65 8.66
N ASP A 111 9.80 31.27 9.61
CA ASP A 111 11.01 32.01 9.93
C ASP A 111 12.00 32.05 8.75
N ALA A 112 11.96 31.02 7.91
CA ALA A 112 12.77 30.94 6.68
C ALA A 112 12.10 31.59 5.46
N ILE A 113 10.88 32.16 5.61
CA ILE A 113 10.06 32.76 4.53
C ILE A 113 9.76 31.73 3.43
N ILE A 114 9.47 30.48 3.83
CA ILE A 114 9.04 29.39 2.93
C ILE A 114 7.51 29.27 3.04
N ASP A 115 6.84 29.25 1.88
CA ASP A 115 5.40 29.00 1.83
C ASP A 115 5.08 27.57 2.28
N PHE A 116 4.05 27.42 3.11
CA PHE A 116 3.64 26.11 3.62
C PHE A 116 2.12 25.96 3.70
N GLU A 117 1.69 24.70 3.75
CA GLU A 117 0.28 24.33 3.95
C GLU A 117 0.20 23.17 4.94
N ILE A 118 -0.79 23.21 5.83
CA ILE A 118 -1.06 22.15 6.79
C ILE A 118 -2.29 21.38 6.30
N VAL A 119 -2.10 20.07 6.08
CA VAL A 119 -3.19 19.16 5.69
C VAL A 119 -3.46 18.21 6.85
N PRO A 120 -4.59 18.37 7.57
CA PRO A 120 -4.95 17.51 8.69
C PRO A 120 -4.98 16.02 8.33
N GLY A 121 -4.81 15.18 9.33
CA GLY A 121 -4.96 13.74 9.22
C GLY A 121 -5.81 13.17 10.35
N VAL A 122 -6.28 11.93 10.21
CA VAL A 122 -7.00 11.25 11.29
C VAL A 122 -6.00 10.91 12.39
N THR A 123 -6.15 11.55 13.55
CA THR A 123 -5.24 11.32 14.67
C THR A 123 -5.44 9.95 15.31
N ALA A 124 -4.34 9.35 15.78
CA ALA A 124 -4.35 7.99 16.35
C ALA A 124 -5.30 7.81 17.53
N GLY A 125 -5.50 8.84 18.36
CA GLY A 125 -6.41 8.76 19.51
C GLY A 125 -7.87 8.54 19.12
N ILE A 126 -8.31 9.06 17.98
CA ILE A 126 -9.65 8.80 17.44
C ILE A 126 -9.70 7.46 16.73
N ALA A 127 -8.77 7.23 15.81
CA ALA A 127 -8.87 6.09 14.92
C ALA A 127 -8.54 4.76 15.60
N ALA A 128 -7.51 4.70 16.46
CA ALA A 128 -7.19 3.48 17.20
C ALA A 128 -8.35 3.06 18.09
N ALA A 129 -8.99 4.01 18.78
CA ALA A 129 -10.18 3.75 19.57
C ALA A 129 -11.33 3.22 18.71
N ALA A 130 -11.64 3.86 17.57
CA ALA A 130 -12.69 3.42 16.65
C ALA A 130 -12.45 2.01 16.10
N TYR A 131 -11.20 1.69 15.71
CA TYR A 131 -10.81 0.36 15.22
C TYR A 131 -10.80 -0.71 16.33
N ALA A 132 -10.61 -0.29 17.59
CA ALA A 132 -10.83 -1.16 18.74
C ALA A 132 -12.30 -1.32 19.12
N GLY A 133 -13.25 -0.63 18.46
CA GLY A 133 -14.67 -0.61 18.83
C GLY A 133 -14.92 0.16 20.13
N ILE A 134 -14.17 1.23 20.38
CA ILE A 134 -14.31 2.09 21.55
C ILE A 134 -14.62 3.50 21.10
N PRO A 135 -15.85 4.02 21.22
CA PRO A 135 -16.14 5.39 20.91
C PRO A 135 -15.53 6.32 21.97
N VAL A 136 -14.85 7.39 21.52
CA VAL A 136 -14.27 8.37 22.45
C VAL A 136 -15.31 9.32 23.06
N THR A 137 -16.51 9.38 22.50
CA THR A 137 -17.69 10.05 23.04
C THR A 137 -18.93 9.18 22.84
N HIS A 138 -19.86 9.22 23.81
CA HIS A 138 -21.12 8.48 23.71
C HIS A 138 -22.19 9.16 24.57
N ARG A 139 -23.41 9.28 24.04
CA ARG A 139 -24.53 9.85 24.81
C ARG A 139 -24.79 9.02 26.08
N GLY A 140 -24.75 9.68 27.22
CA GLY A 140 -24.98 9.06 28.53
C GLY A 140 -23.74 8.42 29.18
N LEU A 141 -22.62 8.22 28.46
CA LEU A 141 -21.37 7.68 29.02
C LEU A 141 -20.22 8.69 29.02
N ALA A 142 -20.04 9.44 27.93
CA ALA A 142 -18.92 10.35 27.76
C ALA A 142 -19.33 11.55 26.90
N ALA A 143 -19.57 12.71 27.51
CA ALA A 143 -19.91 13.94 26.84
C ALA A 143 -18.69 14.72 26.34
N SER A 144 -17.49 14.34 26.79
CA SER A 144 -16.22 14.98 26.44
C SER A 144 -15.13 13.96 26.21
N VAL A 145 -14.11 14.37 25.45
CA VAL A 145 -12.85 13.62 25.27
C VAL A 145 -11.68 14.57 25.51
N THR A 146 -10.68 14.10 26.24
CA THR A 146 -9.45 14.83 26.50
C THR A 146 -8.26 14.06 25.95
N PHE A 147 -7.53 14.65 25.01
CA PHE A 147 -6.26 14.11 24.50
C PHE A 147 -5.10 14.64 25.34
N VAL A 148 -4.28 13.74 25.87
CA VAL A 148 -3.10 14.10 26.68
C VAL A 148 -1.88 13.29 26.25
N THR A 149 -0.68 13.83 26.51
CA THR A 149 0.56 13.07 26.39
C THR A 149 0.93 12.44 27.73
N GLY A 150 1.30 11.17 27.72
CA GLY A 150 1.87 10.51 28.90
C GLY A 150 3.42 10.59 28.93
N HIS A 151 4.03 11.17 27.89
CA HIS A 151 5.47 11.42 27.83
C HIS A 151 5.73 12.86 28.25
N GLU A 152 6.41 13.01 29.40
CA GLU A 152 6.85 14.30 29.91
C GLU A 152 8.36 14.43 29.72
N ASP A 153 8.81 15.65 29.50
CA ASP A 153 10.22 15.98 29.41
C ASP A 153 10.90 15.70 30.75
N PRO A 154 11.85 14.74 30.83
CA PRO A 154 12.50 14.36 32.09
C PRO A 154 13.36 15.49 32.67
N THR A 155 13.63 16.55 31.90
CA THR A 155 14.40 17.72 32.37
C THR A 155 13.55 18.76 33.07
N LYS A 156 12.21 18.65 32.97
CA LYS A 156 11.29 19.59 33.64
C LYS A 156 10.97 19.15 35.07
N PRO A 157 11.03 20.08 36.03
CA PRO A 157 10.87 19.76 37.47
C PRO A 157 9.43 19.44 37.88
N ALA A 158 8.44 19.68 37.01
CA ALA A 158 7.02 19.43 37.29
C ALA A 158 6.30 18.83 36.09
N THR A 159 5.35 17.95 36.33
CA THR A 159 4.42 17.46 35.29
C THR A 159 3.65 18.63 34.69
N GLN A 160 3.54 18.67 33.34
CA GLN A 160 2.73 19.65 32.64
C GLN A 160 1.23 19.28 32.63
N THR A 161 0.94 18.02 32.93
CA THR A 161 -0.43 17.47 32.92
C THR A 161 -0.95 17.38 34.35
N ASP A 162 -1.97 18.16 34.65
CA ASP A 162 -2.65 18.06 35.95
C ASP A 162 -3.61 16.85 35.96
N TRP A 163 -3.10 15.69 36.33
CA TRP A 163 -3.87 14.44 36.43
C TRP A 163 -5.02 14.53 37.44
N ARG A 164 -4.88 15.37 38.49
CA ARG A 164 -5.92 15.57 39.50
C ARG A 164 -7.10 16.37 38.93
N ALA A 165 -6.82 17.38 38.12
CA ALA A 165 -7.88 18.11 37.41
C ALA A 165 -8.56 17.20 36.38
N LEU A 166 -7.79 16.43 35.60
CA LEU A 166 -8.34 15.51 34.61
C LEU A 166 -9.26 14.45 35.19
N ALA A 167 -8.92 13.89 36.34
CA ALA A 167 -9.77 12.91 37.03
C ALA A 167 -11.19 13.47 37.36
N LYS A 168 -11.32 14.78 37.51
CA LYS A 168 -12.57 15.48 37.84
C LYS A 168 -13.36 15.99 36.63
N VAL A 169 -12.72 16.17 35.48
CA VAL A 169 -13.37 16.68 34.25
C VAL A 169 -14.45 15.72 33.76
N GLY A 170 -14.27 14.41 33.98
CA GLY A 170 -15.14 13.37 33.44
C GLY A 170 -14.92 13.12 31.94
N GLY A 171 -15.79 12.29 31.35
CA GLY A 171 -15.65 11.90 29.93
C GLY A 171 -14.57 10.86 29.70
N THR A 172 -14.01 10.85 28.49
CA THR A 172 -12.96 9.89 28.08
C THR A 172 -11.61 10.57 28.08
N ILE A 173 -10.59 9.92 28.65
CA ILE A 173 -9.19 10.35 28.57
C ILE A 173 -8.48 9.45 27.57
N VAL A 174 -7.82 10.08 26.58
CA VAL A 174 -7.03 9.38 25.55
C VAL A 174 -5.58 9.81 25.68
N ILE A 175 -4.70 8.87 26.00
CA ILE A 175 -3.31 9.11 26.32
C ILE A 175 -2.42 8.66 25.16
N TYR A 176 -1.62 9.57 24.66
CA TYR A 176 -0.55 9.31 23.67
C TYR A 176 0.76 9.09 24.39
N MET A 177 1.62 8.22 23.84
CA MET A 177 2.99 7.98 24.35
C MET A 177 3.10 7.59 25.84
N GLY A 178 2.00 7.09 26.43
CA GLY A 178 1.89 6.84 27.87
C GLY A 178 2.20 5.42 28.33
N VAL A 179 2.53 4.48 27.45
CA VAL A 179 2.64 3.05 27.83
C VAL A 179 3.70 2.78 28.91
N LYS A 180 4.83 3.49 28.89
CA LYS A 180 5.91 3.34 29.89
C LYS A 180 5.60 3.99 31.24
N THR A 181 4.70 4.95 31.24
CA THR A 181 4.31 5.73 32.43
C THR A 181 2.91 5.36 32.92
N LEU A 182 2.27 4.33 32.31
CA LEU A 182 0.87 4.00 32.51
C LEU A 182 0.55 3.66 33.97
N ALA A 183 1.40 2.92 34.66
CA ALA A 183 1.21 2.59 36.08
C ALA A 183 1.12 3.85 36.95
N ARG A 184 2.11 4.77 36.78
CA ARG A 184 2.15 6.04 37.51
C ARG A 184 0.95 6.94 37.20
N ILE A 185 0.53 6.98 35.93
CA ILE A 185 -0.63 7.76 35.51
C ILE A 185 -1.91 7.18 36.13
N SER A 186 -2.06 5.85 36.14
CA SER A 186 -3.20 5.18 36.74
C SER A 186 -3.30 5.46 38.25
N GLU A 187 -2.19 5.36 38.99
CA GLU A 187 -2.11 5.71 40.40
C GLU A 187 -2.53 7.17 40.65
N ALA A 188 -1.98 8.12 39.88
CA ALA A 188 -2.30 9.55 40.04
C ALA A 188 -3.78 9.86 39.78
N LEU A 189 -4.41 9.17 38.82
CA LEU A 189 -5.85 9.32 38.56
C LEU A 189 -6.71 8.71 39.67
N ILE A 190 -6.32 7.55 40.17
CA ILE A 190 -7.02 6.88 41.29
C ILE A 190 -6.90 7.70 42.57
N ASP A 191 -5.71 8.17 42.92
CA ASP A 191 -5.45 9.04 44.07
C ASP A 191 -6.23 10.37 44.01
N ALA A 192 -6.53 10.80 42.77
CA ALA A 192 -7.36 11.99 42.53
C ALA A 192 -8.88 11.71 42.62
N GLY A 193 -9.28 10.46 42.86
CA GLY A 193 -10.67 10.03 43.06
C GLY A 193 -11.33 9.39 41.84
N MET A 194 -10.59 9.07 40.77
CA MET A 194 -11.13 8.25 39.68
C MET A 194 -11.33 6.81 40.16
N PRO A 195 -12.46 6.13 39.89
CA PRO A 195 -12.69 4.76 40.28
C PRO A 195 -11.59 3.82 39.79
N ALA A 196 -11.07 2.98 40.65
CA ALA A 196 -10.05 1.98 40.32
C ALA A 196 -10.55 0.95 39.28
N GLU A 197 -11.86 0.70 39.29
CA GLU A 197 -12.59 -0.15 38.34
C GLU A 197 -12.96 0.56 37.04
N MET A 198 -12.63 1.85 36.83
CA MET A 198 -12.86 2.56 35.59
C MET A 198 -12.34 1.74 34.42
N PRO A 199 -13.19 1.45 33.40
CA PRO A 199 -12.76 0.69 32.23
C PRO A 199 -11.65 1.43 31.47
N ALA A 200 -10.65 0.66 31.06
CA ALA A 200 -9.51 1.20 30.32
C ALA A 200 -9.00 0.21 29.27
N ALA A 201 -8.44 0.72 28.17
CA ALA A 201 -7.88 -0.07 27.10
C ALA A 201 -6.54 0.49 26.61
N ALA A 202 -5.59 -0.40 26.33
CA ALA A 202 -4.32 -0.08 25.65
C ALA A 202 -4.32 -0.69 24.25
N ILE A 203 -4.22 0.15 23.22
CA ILE A 203 -4.36 -0.24 21.82
C ILE A 203 -3.01 -0.03 21.14
N GLN A 204 -2.33 -1.14 20.89
CA GLN A 204 -1.04 -1.16 20.19
C GLN A 204 -1.26 -1.27 18.69
N TRP A 205 -0.49 -0.51 17.89
CA TRP A 205 -0.58 -0.51 16.44
C TRP A 205 -2.01 -0.34 15.91
N GLY A 206 -2.78 0.54 16.54
CA GLY A 206 -4.16 0.82 16.12
C GLY A 206 -4.29 1.04 14.63
N THR A 207 -5.37 0.51 14.03
CA THR A 207 -5.70 0.50 12.60
C THR A 207 -4.83 -0.38 11.70
N HIS A 208 -3.77 -0.98 12.24
CA HIS A 208 -2.99 -1.97 11.49
C HIS A 208 -3.57 -3.38 11.65
N PRO A 209 -3.40 -4.28 10.67
CA PRO A 209 -3.80 -5.70 10.80
C PRO A 209 -3.12 -6.45 11.95
N LYS A 210 -2.05 -5.89 12.51
CA LYS A 210 -1.34 -6.40 13.72
C LYS A 210 -1.77 -5.71 15.01
N GLN A 211 -2.89 -4.97 15.01
CA GLN A 211 -3.44 -4.33 16.19
C GLN A 211 -3.59 -5.34 17.35
N LYS A 212 -3.25 -4.91 18.55
CA LYS A 212 -3.53 -5.65 19.78
C LYS A 212 -4.22 -4.71 20.75
N THR A 213 -5.34 -5.14 21.30
CA THR A 213 -6.10 -4.37 22.29
C THR A 213 -6.14 -5.12 23.60
N SER A 214 -5.56 -4.54 24.63
CA SER A 214 -5.65 -5.00 26.03
C SER A 214 -6.73 -4.20 26.73
N VAL A 215 -7.73 -4.86 27.33
CA VAL A 215 -8.81 -4.23 28.09
C VAL A 215 -8.74 -4.70 29.54
N ALA A 216 -8.84 -3.76 30.48
CA ALA A 216 -8.82 -4.01 31.89
C ALA A 216 -9.49 -2.85 32.66
N THR A 217 -9.32 -2.82 33.97
CA THR A 217 -9.65 -1.62 34.76
C THR A 217 -8.45 -0.68 34.83
N LEU A 218 -8.69 0.56 35.21
CA LEU A 218 -7.63 1.54 35.44
C LEU A 218 -6.52 1.02 36.36
N ALA A 219 -6.90 0.34 37.41
CA ALA A 219 -5.97 -0.24 38.40
C ALA A 219 -5.10 -1.36 37.81
N THR A 220 -5.60 -2.14 36.86
CA THR A 220 -4.95 -3.37 36.39
C THR A 220 -4.40 -3.29 34.98
N LEU A 221 -4.72 -2.24 34.23
CA LEU A 221 -4.34 -2.13 32.82
C LEU A 221 -2.82 -2.14 32.59
N ALA A 222 -2.07 -1.46 33.43
CA ALA A 222 -0.61 -1.38 33.29
C ALA A 222 0.05 -2.76 33.39
N ALA A 223 -0.29 -3.53 34.44
CA ALA A 223 0.22 -4.88 34.63
C ALA A 223 -0.22 -5.83 33.50
N ARG A 224 -1.51 -5.76 33.11
CA ARG A 224 -2.02 -6.59 32.02
C ARG A 224 -1.37 -6.26 30.66
N ALA A 225 -1.12 -5.00 30.39
CA ALA A 225 -0.43 -4.58 29.17
C ALA A 225 1.02 -5.08 29.13
N GLU A 226 1.73 -5.06 30.27
CA GLU A 226 3.08 -5.61 30.39
C GLU A 226 3.09 -7.14 30.19
N GLU A 227 2.19 -7.86 30.84
CA GLU A 227 2.02 -9.32 30.70
C GLU A 227 1.77 -9.73 29.24
N GLN A 228 0.96 -8.94 28.51
CA GLN A 228 0.65 -9.17 27.10
C GLN A 228 1.72 -8.65 26.13
N GLY A 229 2.80 -8.07 26.63
CA GLY A 229 3.90 -7.53 25.82
C GLY A 229 3.49 -6.33 24.97
N ILE A 230 2.54 -5.50 25.45
CA ILE A 230 2.10 -4.27 24.78
C ILE A 230 3.21 -3.22 24.88
N THR A 231 3.72 -2.79 23.74
CA THR A 231 4.82 -1.81 23.63
C THR A 231 4.48 -0.73 22.61
N ALA A 232 5.18 0.39 22.65
CA ALA A 232 4.95 1.50 21.72
C ALA A 232 4.99 1.05 20.24
N PRO A 233 4.16 1.65 19.36
CA PRO A 233 3.22 2.75 19.64
C PRO A 233 1.90 2.25 20.24
N VAL A 234 1.39 2.97 21.26
CA VAL A 234 0.14 2.62 21.97
C VAL A 234 -0.69 3.88 22.20
N ILE A 235 -1.99 3.77 22.01
CA ILE A 235 -2.99 4.71 22.50
C ILE A 235 -3.69 4.04 23.71
N THR A 236 -3.76 4.76 24.83
CA THR A 236 -4.54 4.32 25.99
C THR A 236 -5.83 5.12 26.06
N VAL A 237 -6.95 4.43 26.27
CA VAL A 237 -8.29 5.03 26.43
C VAL A 237 -8.82 4.65 27.80
N ILE A 238 -9.23 5.66 28.57
CA ILE A 238 -9.78 5.48 29.92
C ILE A 238 -11.17 6.14 29.97
N GLY A 239 -12.18 5.39 30.34
CA GLY A 239 -13.55 5.88 30.45
C GLY A 239 -14.61 4.81 30.25
N TRP A 240 -15.84 5.13 30.69
CA TRP A 240 -16.97 4.18 30.61
C TRP A 240 -17.31 3.73 29.21
N SER A 241 -16.98 4.50 28.16
CA SER A 241 -17.22 4.12 26.77
C SER A 241 -16.42 2.85 26.32
N VAL A 242 -15.40 2.47 27.07
CA VAL A 242 -14.59 1.26 26.77
C VAL A 242 -15.44 -0.02 26.85
N VAL A 243 -16.49 -0.08 27.68
CA VAL A 243 -17.37 -1.24 27.77
C VAL A 243 -18.11 -1.55 26.48
N LEU A 244 -18.33 -0.54 25.62
CA LEU A 244 -19.04 -0.71 24.36
C LEU A 244 -18.26 -1.55 23.34
N ARG A 245 -16.95 -1.75 23.58
CA ARG A 245 -16.14 -2.62 22.72
C ARG A 245 -16.72 -4.02 22.56
N ASP A 246 -17.32 -4.59 23.59
CA ASP A 246 -17.87 -5.94 23.54
C ASP A 246 -18.99 -6.06 22.48
N GLU A 247 -19.74 -4.98 22.27
CA GLU A 247 -20.85 -4.90 21.34
C GLU A 247 -20.41 -4.50 19.92
N ILE A 248 -19.54 -3.47 19.82
CA ILE A 248 -19.25 -2.80 18.54
C ILE A 248 -17.82 -3.04 18.00
N SER A 249 -17.03 -3.94 18.62
CA SER A 249 -15.75 -4.32 18.02
C SER A 249 -15.96 -5.03 16.68
N TRP A 250 -15.30 -4.57 15.66
CA TRP A 250 -15.50 -5.02 14.29
C TRP A 250 -14.18 -5.38 13.58
N PHE A 251 -13.14 -4.58 13.76
CA PHE A 251 -11.89 -4.70 12.99
C PHE A 251 -11.13 -5.99 13.31
N GLU A 252 -10.96 -6.31 14.59
CA GLU A 252 -10.28 -7.52 15.05
C GLU A 252 -11.12 -8.81 14.86
N LYS A 253 -12.43 -8.66 14.55
CA LYS A 253 -13.34 -9.77 14.20
C LYS A 253 -13.35 -10.10 12.71
N ARG A 254 -12.63 -9.35 11.87
CA ARG A 254 -12.53 -9.64 10.45
C ARG A 254 -11.93 -11.01 10.20
N PRO A 255 -12.40 -11.74 9.18
CA PRO A 255 -12.03 -13.15 8.95
C PRO A 255 -10.52 -13.42 8.83
N LEU A 256 -9.77 -12.50 8.25
CA LEU A 256 -8.32 -12.63 8.02
C LEU A 256 -7.48 -11.73 8.93
N PHE A 257 -8.09 -11.15 9.98
CA PHE A 257 -7.37 -10.28 10.90
C PHE A 257 -6.18 -11.02 11.57
N GLY A 258 -5.05 -10.33 11.62
CA GLY A 258 -3.80 -10.87 12.19
C GLY A 258 -3.06 -11.84 11.25
N ARG A 259 -3.61 -12.18 10.09
CA ARG A 259 -2.93 -13.03 9.10
C ARG A 259 -2.16 -12.19 8.10
N ARG A 260 -0.88 -12.50 7.91
CA ARG A 260 -0.05 -11.91 6.87
C ARG A 260 -0.08 -12.78 5.63
N ILE A 261 -0.57 -12.21 4.54
CA ILE A 261 -0.72 -12.88 3.25
C ILE A 261 0.14 -12.17 2.21
N VAL A 262 0.95 -12.95 1.50
CA VAL A 262 1.76 -12.45 0.38
C VAL A 262 0.97 -12.57 -0.91
N VAL A 263 0.92 -11.48 -1.68
CA VAL A 263 0.34 -11.43 -3.02
C VAL A 263 1.48 -11.35 -4.04
N THR A 264 1.65 -12.43 -4.83
CA THR A 264 2.71 -12.55 -5.84
C THR A 264 2.23 -12.10 -7.21
N ARG A 265 1.98 -10.82 -7.39
CA ARG A 265 1.51 -10.27 -8.66
C ARG A 265 2.19 -8.94 -8.95
N SER A 266 2.30 -8.54 -10.25
CA SER A 266 2.79 -7.20 -10.59
C SER A 266 1.95 -6.13 -9.91
N ALA A 267 2.56 -5.02 -9.52
CA ALA A 267 1.91 -3.95 -8.75
C ALA A 267 0.58 -3.46 -9.37
N GLN A 268 0.50 -3.40 -10.71
CA GLN A 268 -0.72 -3.00 -11.43
C GLN A 268 -1.86 -4.04 -11.36
N GLN A 269 -1.53 -5.30 -11.15
CA GLN A 269 -2.52 -6.39 -11.10
C GLN A 269 -2.79 -6.89 -9.68
N ALA A 270 -1.98 -6.50 -8.72
CA ALA A 270 -2.12 -6.89 -7.31
C ALA A 270 -3.30 -6.17 -6.63
N GLY A 271 -3.67 -4.95 -7.08
CA GLY A 271 -4.61 -4.06 -6.39
C GLY A 271 -5.92 -4.76 -5.98
N ILE A 272 -6.66 -5.34 -6.92
CA ILE A 272 -7.98 -5.94 -6.64
C ILE A 272 -7.89 -7.08 -5.61
N LEU A 273 -6.91 -7.98 -5.73
CA LEU A 273 -6.74 -9.08 -4.78
C LEU A 273 -6.29 -8.58 -3.43
N SER A 274 -5.32 -7.66 -3.41
CA SER A 274 -4.80 -7.05 -2.20
C SER A 274 -5.88 -6.30 -1.43
N ASP A 275 -6.71 -5.52 -2.11
CA ASP A 275 -7.78 -4.74 -1.48
C ASP A 275 -8.85 -5.66 -0.88
N LYS A 276 -9.29 -6.69 -1.61
CA LYS A 276 -10.23 -7.70 -1.08
C LYS A 276 -9.68 -8.42 0.16
N LEU A 277 -8.39 -8.77 0.19
CA LEU A 277 -7.77 -9.40 1.35
C LEU A 277 -7.61 -8.41 2.53
N ARG A 278 -7.27 -7.14 2.26
CA ARG A 278 -7.23 -6.07 3.28
C ARG A 278 -8.61 -5.80 3.87
N ASP A 279 -9.65 -5.77 3.05
CA ASP A 279 -11.04 -5.62 3.50
C ASP A 279 -11.48 -6.73 4.44
N LEU A 280 -10.92 -7.91 4.28
CA LEU A 280 -11.12 -9.05 5.19
C LEU A 280 -10.19 -9.03 6.42
N GLY A 281 -9.33 -8.02 6.56
CA GLY A 281 -8.46 -7.80 7.71
C GLY A 281 -7.03 -8.33 7.58
N ALA A 282 -6.63 -8.85 6.42
CA ALA A 282 -5.29 -9.37 6.22
C ALA A 282 -4.21 -8.27 6.22
N ASP A 283 -3.03 -8.58 6.77
CA ASP A 283 -1.79 -7.84 6.55
C ASP A 283 -1.19 -8.27 5.21
N VAL A 284 -1.52 -7.52 4.15
CA VAL A 284 -1.11 -7.88 2.79
C VAL A 284 0.29 -7.35 2.51
N LEU A 285 1.21 -8.25 2.19
CA LEU A 285 2.53 -7.95 1.69
C LEU A 285 2.54 -8.18 0.17
N GLU A 286 2.52 -7.11 -0.59
CA GLU A 286 2.66 -7.20 -2.04
C GLU A 286 4.13 -7.47 -2.38
N MET A 287 4.33 -8.51 -3.15
CA MET A 287 5.60 -8.83 -3.74
C MET A 287 5.40 -8.82 -5.25
N PRO A 288 5.84 -7.79 -5.95
CA PRO A 288 5.94 -7.89 -7.39
C PRO A 288 6.95 -8.99 -7.69
N ALA A 289 6.48 -10.11 -8.24
CA ALA A 289 7.34 -11.20 -8.66
C ALA A 289 8.29 -10.74 -9.77
N THR A 290 7.89 -9.70 -10.50
CA THR A 290 8.65 -9.09 -11.58
C THR A 290 8.50 -7.57 -11.57
N GLU A 291 9.58 -6.87 -11.79
CA GLU A 291 9.60 -5.45 -12.15
C GLU A 291 9.56 -5.32 -13.67
N ILE A 292 8.82 -4.34 -14.15
CA ILE A 292 8.75 -4.01 -15.57
C ILE A 292 9.82 -2.96 -15.86
N GLU A 293 10.86 -3.36 -16.59
CA GLU A 293 11.87 -2.44 -17.10
C GLU A 293 11.55 -2.08 -18.55
N ARG A 294 11.50 -0.79 -18.85
CA ARG A 294 11.32 -0.31 -20.22
C ARG A 294 12.62 -0.51 -20.98
N LEU A 295 12.50 -1.05 -22.19
CA LEU A 295 13.60 -1.14 -23.13
C LEU A 295 13.80 0.19 -23.86
N ASP A 296 14.64 0.20 -24.90
CA ASP A 296 14.73 1.37 -25.78
C ASP A 296 13.38 1.60 -26.47
N LEU A 297 12.75 2.71 -26.13
CA LEU A 297 11.44 3.10 -26.66
C LEU A 297 11.53 3.91 -27.98
N ALA A 298 12.73 4.18 -28.51
CA ALA A 298 12.87 4.92 -29.76
C ALA A 298 12.13 4.24 -30.93
N PRO A 299 12.17 2.91 -31.12
CA PRO A 299 11.39 2.23 -32.15
C PRO A 299 9.87 2.38 -31.96
N LEU A 300 9.38 2.30 -30.71
CA LEU A 300 7.95 2.46 -30.42
C LEU A 300 7.51 3.92 -30.63
N ARG A 301 8.33 4.89 -30.27
CA ARG A 301 8.09 6.31 -30.53
C ARG A 301 7.95 6.60 -32.02
N ALA A 302 8.87 6.08 -32.82
CA ALA A 302 8.79 6.20 -34.29
C ALA A 302 7.55 5.50 -34.89
N ALA A 303 7.10 4.39 -34.31
CA ALA A 303 5.85 3.73 -34.72
C ALA A 303 4.61 4.55 -34.31
N VAL A 304 4.59 5.16 -33.16
CA VAL A 304 3.51 6.05 -32.69
C VAL A 304 3.39 7.30 -33.58
N GLU A 305 4.49 7.88 -34.01
CA GLU A 305 4.48 9.04 -34.92
C GLU A 305 3.78 8.75 -36.26
N ARG A 306 3.74 7.50 -36.71
CA ARG A 306 3.09 7.04 -37.94
C ARG A 306 1.97 6.03 -37.64
N VAL A 307 1.29 6.16 -36.51
CA VAL A 307 0.30 5.18 -36.06
C VAL A 307 -0.87 5.02 -37.00
N ASP A 308 -1.24 6.04 -37.74
CA ASP A 308 -2.25 6.07 -38.79
C ASP A 308 -1.89 5.20 -40.02
N GLY A 309 -0.62 4.79 -40.17
CA GLY A 309 -0.16 3.87 -41.22
C GLY A 309 -0.36 2.38 -40.90
N PHE A 310 -0.76 2.02 -39.68
CA PHE A 310 -1.01 0.64 -39.31
C PHE A 310 -2.47 0.27 -39.50
N ALA A 311 -2.72 -0.87 -40.15
CA ALA A 311 -4.07 -1.43 -40.29
C ALA A 311 -4.52 -2.17 -39.03
N TRP A 312 -3.56 -2.69 -38.24
CA TRP A 312 -3.80 -3.42 -37.00
C TRP A 312 -2.78 -3.06 -35.92
N LEU A 313 -3.28 -2.98 -34.68
CA LEU A 313 -2.46 -2.91 -33.48
C LEU A 313 -2.79 -4.14 -32.62
N ILE A 314 -1.77 -4.87 -32.22
CA ILE A 314 -1.90 -6.08 -31.40
C ILE A 314 -1.19 -5.89 -30.08
N PHE A 315 -1.91 -6.13 -28.98
CA PHE A 315 -1.39 -6.03 -27.63
C PHE A 315 -1.57 -7.37 -26.88
N THR A 316 -0.51 -7.85 -26.25
CA THR A 316 -0.54 -9.09 -25.47
C THR A 316 -0.53 -8.85 -23.96
N SER A 317 -0.40 -7.60 -23.51
CA SER A 317 -0.37 -7.25 -22.09
C SER A 317 -0.86 -5.83 -21.80
N GLN A 318 -1.33 -5.61 -20.57
CA GLN A 318 -1.66 -4.27 -20.07
C GLN A 318 -0.45 -3.33 -20.05
N ASN A 319 0.75 -3.88 -19.80
CA ASN A 319 1.99 -3.08 -19.79
C ASN A 319 2.32 -2.52 -21.19
N ALA A 320 2.15 -3.33 -22.23
CA ALA A 320 2.32 -2.89 -23.60
C ALA A 320 1.35 -1.76 -23.96
N VAL A 321 0.07 -1.89 -23.53
CA VAL A 321 -0.95 -0.84 -23.70
C VAL A 321 -0.52 0.43 -22.99
N ALA A 322 -0.13 0.36 -21.72
CA ALA A 322 0.24 1.52 -20.91
C ALA A 322 1.44 2.29 -21.52
N ILE A 323 2.49 1.56 -21.95
CA ILE A 323 3.68 2.18 -22.56
C ILE A 323 3.34 2.82 -23.90
N PHE A 324 2.57 2.12 -24.75
CA PHE A 324 2.12 2.66 -26.04
C PHE A 324 1.29 3.92 -25.84
N TRP A 325 0.34 3.90 -24.89
CA TRP A 325 -0.56 5.03 -24.66
C TRP A 325 0.17 6.27 -24.12
N GLU A 326 1.12 6.07 -23.21
CA GLU A 326 1.95 7.16 -22.72
C GLU A 326 2.71 7.87 -23.87
N LEU A 327 3.30 7.08 -24.78
CA LEU A 327 4.00 7.63 -25.93
C LEU A 327 3.07 8.31 -26.94
N LEU A 328 1.86 7.76 -27.11
CA LEU A 328 0.84 8.36 -27.97
C LEU A 328 0.47 9.76 -27.47
N LEU A 329 0.16 9.89 -26.18
CA LEU A 329 -0.15 11.18 -25.57
C LEU A 329 1.05 12.13 -25.57
N ALA A 330 2.26 11.64 -25.32
CA ALA A 330 3.48 12.44 -25.36
C ALA A 330 3.80 12.99 -26.76
N SER A 331 3.32 12.32 -27.81
CA SER A 331 3.44 12.81 -29.20
C SER A 331 2.36 13.84 -29.58
N GLY A 332 1.47 14.24 -28.65
CA GLY A 332 0.34 15.12 -28.89
C GLY A 332 -0.84 14.45 -29.59
N ARG A 333 -0.86 13.13 -29.69
CA ARG A 333 -1.91 12.31 -30.31
C ARG A 333 -2.80 11.69 -29.24
N ASP A 334 -3.97 11.21 -29.62
CA ASP A 334 -4.92 10.52 -28.75
C ASP A 334 -5.64 9.36 -29.48
N ALA A 335 -6.69 8.81 -28.86
CA ALA A 335 -7.49 7.71 -29.42
C ALA A 335 -7.96 7.95 -30.87
N ARG A 336 -8.20 9.19 -31.26
CA ARG A 336 -8.67 9.55 -32.62
C ARG A 336 -7.64 9.19 -33.70
N SER A 337 -6.35 9.16 -33.35
CA SER A 337 -5.28 8.74 -34.26
C SER A 337 -5.32 7.25 -34.59
N LEU A 338 -6.11 6.46 -33.88
CA LEU A 338 -6.28 5.02 -34.08
C LEU A 338 -7.53 4.67 -34.91
N SER A 339 -8.29 5.66 -35.37
CA SER A 339 -9.59 5.46 -36.06
C SER A 339 -9.51 4.64 -37.36
N GLY A 340 -8.33 4.58 -37.99
CA GLY A 340 -8.09 3.78 -39.21
C GLY A 340 -7.57 2.36 -38.93
N ALA A 341 -7.24 2.04 -37.69
CA ALA A 341 -6.68 0.76 -37.30
C ALA A 341 -7.70 -0.10 -36.54
N LYS A 342 -7.61 -1.41 -36.71
CA LYS A 342 -8.28 -2.39 -35.86
C LYS A 342 -7.37 -2.83 -34.74
N ILE A 343 -7.95 -3.19 -33.61
CA ILE A 343 -7.21 -3.48 -32.38
C ILE A 343 -7.53 -4.88 -31.87
N ALA A 344 -6.49 -5.68 -31.60
CA ALA A 344 -6.61 -7.01 -31.05
C ALA A 344 -5.88 -7.10 -29.68
N ALA A 345 -6.51 -7.80 -28.74
CA ALA A 345 -5.94 -8.08 -27.42
C ALA A 345 -5.97 -9.58 -27.13
N VAL A 346 -4.92 -10.09 -26.47
CA VAL A 346 -4.83 -11.52 -26.16
C VAL A 346 -5.83 -11.96 -25.10
N GLY A 347 -6.33 -11.04 -24.27
CA GLY A 347 -7.27 -11.36 -23.22
C GLY A 347 -8.03 -10.16 -22.64
N PRO A 348 -9.05 -10.41 -21.80
CA PRO A 348 -9.94 -9.38 -21.28
C PRO A 348 -9.25 -8.33 -20.42
N ALA A 349 -8.18 -8.68 -19.70
CA ALA A 349 -7.41 -7.71 -18.93
C ALA A 349 -6.72 -6.67 -19.82
N THR A 350 -6.15 -7.10 -20.96
CA THR A 350 -5.55 -6.21 -21.96
C THR A 350 -6.62 -5.38 -22.66
N GLY A 351 -7.79 -6.00 -22.97
CA GLY A 351 -8.95 -5.30 -23.51
C GLY A 351 -9.51 -4.25 -22.55
N GLY A 352 -9.54 -4.55 -21.25
CA GLY A 352 -9.94 -3.61 -20.20
C GLY A 352 -9.04 -2.38 -20.13
N ALA A 353 -7.73 -2.57 -20.21
CA ALA A 353 -6.77 -1.46 -20.24
C ALA A 353 -6.97 -0.54 -21.47
N LEU A 354 -7.33 -1.11 -22.64
CA LEU A 354 -7.68 -0.33 -23.81
C LEU A 354 -9.00 0.42 -23.63
N LEU A 355 -9.99 -0.21 -22.99
CA LEU A 355 -11.30 0.39 -22.71
C LEU A 355 -11.19 1.60 -21.76
N GLU A 356 -10.28 1.59 -20.78
CA GLU A 356 -9.98 2.74 -19.93
C GLU A 356 -9.58 3.99 -20.73
N HIS A 357 -9.06 3.79 -21.93
CA HIS A 357 -8.72 4.84 -22.89
C HIS A 357 -9.79 5.07 -23.98
N GLY A 358 -10.98 4.49 -23.79
CA GLY A 358 -12.10 4.64 -24.72
C GLY A 358 -12.03 3.75 -25.97
N ILE A 359 -11.15 2.74 -25.99
CA ILE A 359 -10.99 1.82 -27.13
C ILE A 359 -11.70 0.50 -26.86
N VAL A 360 -12.70 0.19 -27.67
CA VAL A 360 -13.33 -1.12 -27.73
C VAL A 360 -12.52 -2.01 -28.68
N VAL A 361 -12.07 -3.16 -28.19
CA VAL A 361 -11.22 -4.07 -28.95
C VAL A 361 -12.02 -4.84 -29.99
N ASP A 362 -11.51 -4.93 -31.23
CA ASP A 362 -12.17 -5.67 -32.33
C ASP A 362 -12.09 -7.19 -32.15
N VAL A 363 -10.99 -7.70 -31.58
CA VAL A 363 -10.75 -9.14 -31.39
C VAL A 363 -10.16 -9.45 -30.02
N ILE A 364 -10.88 -10.27 -29.25
CA ILE A 364 -10.38 -10.98 -28.06
C ILE A 364 -10.74 -12.46 -28.25
N PRO A 365 -9.78 -13.41 -28.16
CA PRO A 365 -10.07 -14.83 -28.32
C PRO A 365 -10.80 -15.40 -27.10
N GLU A 366 -11.50 -16.52 -27.26
CA GLU A 366 -12.17 -17.22 -26.14
C GLU A 366 -11.17 -17.84 -25.15
N ARG A 367 -10.03 -18.34 -25.66
CA ARG A 367 -8.88 -18.80 -24.86
C ARG A 367 -7.80 -17.71 -24.90
N PHE A 368 -7.36 -17.22 -23.76
CA PHE A 368 -6.49 -16.07 -23.64
C PHE A 368 -5.01 -16.42 -23.82
N VAL A 369 -4.70 -16.99 -24.98
CA VAL A 369 -3.35 -17.38 -25.39
C VAL A 369 -3.07 -16.92 -26.82
N ALA A 370 -1.79 -16.77 -27.16
CA ALA A 370 -1.36 -16.27 -28.46
C ALA A 370 -1.86 -17.11 -29.63
N GLU A 371 -1.91 -18.44 -29.44
CA GLU A 371 -2.39 -19.41 -30.43
C GLU A 371 -3.86 -19.16 -30.78
N ALA A 372 -4.71 -18.96 -29.76
CA ALA A 372 -6.12 -18.71 -29.96
C ALA A 372 -6.38 -17.33 -30.57
N LEU A 373 -5.55 -16.33 -30.24
CA LEU A 373 -5.63 -15.02 -30.90
C LEU A 373 -5.29 -15.16 -32.37
N LEU A 374 -4.24 -15.91 -32.74
CA LEU A 374 -3.89 -16.18 -34.13
C LEU A 374 -5.00 -16.91 -34.88
N GLU A 375 -5.62 -17.95 -34.27
CA GLU A 375 -6.80 -18.65 -34.83
C GLU A 375 -7.95 -17.68 -35.08
N SER A 376 -8.25 -16.80 -34.12
CA SER A 376 -9.32 -15.81 -34.23
C SER A 376 -9.06 -14.77 -35.34
N LEU A 377 -7.79 -14.38 -35.50
CA LEU A 377 -7.36 -13.49 -36.57
C LEU A 377 -7.48 -14.18 -37.94
N ARG A 378 -7.01 -15.43 -38.09
CA ARG A 378 -7.13 -16.21 -39.33
C ARG A 378 -8.58 -16.40 -39.79
N ALA A 379 -9.50 -16.61 -38.82
CA ALA A 379 -10.91 -16.89 -39.15
C ALA A 379 -11.70 -15.63 -39.56
N ARG A 380 -11.24 -14.43 -39.19
CA ARG A 380 -12.07 -13.22 -39.28
C ARG A 380 -11.45 -12.12 -40.16
N ILE A 381 -10.18 -12.24 -40.56
CA ILE A 381 -9.43 -11.07 -41.01
C ILE A 381 -8.47 -11.45 -42.14
N ASP A 382 -8.44 -10.59 -43.18
CA ASP A 382 -7.36 -10.57 -44.17
C ASP A 382 -6.32 -9.50 -43.76
N VAL A 383 -5.14 -9.96 -43.36
CA VAL A 383 -3.97 -9.12 -43.02
C VAL A 383 -2.94 -9.09 -44.17
N SER A 384 -3.20 -9.78 -45.28
CA SER A 384 -2.28 -9.88 -46.42
C SER A 384 -1.96 -8.50 -46.97
N GLY A 385 -0.68 -8.18 -47.06
CA GLY A 385 -0.18 -6.86 -47.50
C GLY A 385 -0.49 -5.70 -46.56
N ARG A 386 -1.04 -5.96 -45.36
CA ARG A 386 -1.33 -4.93 -44.36
C ARG A 386 -0.19 -4.76 -43.38
N THR A 387 0.05 -3.53 -42.95
CA THR A 387 1.03 -3.24 -41.88
C THR A 387 0.41 -3.44 -40.51
N VAL A 388 1.03 -4.30 -39.70
CA VAL A 388 0.56 -4.67 -38.36
C VAL A 388 1.61 -4.25 -37.34
N LEU A 389 1.23 -3.50 -36.33
CA LEU A 389 2.06 -3.20 -35.17
C LEU A 389 1.77 -4.21 -34.05
N TYR A 390 2.80 -4.91 -33.59
CA TYR A 390 2.74 -5.79 -32.45
C TYR A 390 3.66 -5.30 -31.34
N VAL A 391 3.05 -4.87 -30.22
CA VAL A 391 3.78 -4.37 -29.04
C VAL A 391 3.79 -5.45 -27.97
N THR A 392 4.98 -5.85 -27.53
CA THR A 392 5.15 -7.02 -26.66
C THR A 392 6.25 -6.84 -25.61
N ALA A 393 6.40 -7.83 -24.72
CA ALA A 393 7.56 -7.97 -23.84
C ALA A 393 8.74 -8.57 -24.59
N GLU A 394 9.96 -8.34 -24.14
CA GLU A 394 11.18 -9.02 -24.57
C GLU A 394 11.06 -10.53 -24.37
N GLY A 395 11.53 -11.29 -25.35
CA GLY A 395 11.51 -12.75 -25.32
C GLY A 395 10.11 -13.38 -25.42
N ALA A 396 9.11 -12.64 -25.93
CA ALA A 396 7.79 -13.21 -26.21
C ALA A 396 7.88 -14.34 -27.24
N ARG A 397 7.00 -15.35 -27.10
CA ARG A 397 6.97 -16.51 -28.03
C ARG A 397 6.69 -16.06 -29.46
N ASP A 398 7.34 -16.69 -30.41
CA ASP A 398 7.27 -16.35 -31.85
C ASP A 398 5.99 -16.81 -32.57
N VAL A 399 4.99 -17.29 -31.81
CA VAL A 399 3.74 -17.81 -32.36
C VAL A 399 2.95 -16.78 -33.17
N LEU A 400 2.76 -15.58 -32.60
CA LEU A 400 2.04 -14.49 -33.28
C LEU A 400 2.86 -13.89 -34.43
N PRO A 401 4.14 -13.55 -34.25
CA PRO A 401 4.99 -13.06 -35.34
C PRO A 401 5.06 -14.01 -36.51
N ALA A 402 5.36 -15.28 -36.29
CA ALA A 402 5.45 -16.30 -37.35
C ALA A 402 4.10 -16.45 -38.08
N GLY A 403 3.02 -16.62 -37.32
CA GLY A 403 1.70 -16.84 -37.90
C GLY A 403 1.16 -15.64 -38.69
N LEU A 404 1.40 -14.39 -38.26
CA LEU A 404 1.00 -13.18 -38.98
C LEU A 404 1.83 -13.01 -40.27
N THR A 405 3.11 -13.34 -40.22
CA THR A 405 3.98 -13.34 -41.40
C THR A 405 3.52 -14.38 -42.44
N GLU A 406 3.17 -15.62 -42.01
CA GLU A 406 2.57 -16.64 -42.88
C GLU A 406 1.26 -16.17 -43.54
N MET A 407 0.48 -15.30 -42.84
CA MET A 407 -0.73 -14.71 -43.38
C MET A 407 -0.44 -13.52 -44.33
N GLY A 408 0.84 -13.19 -44.63
CA GLY A 408 1.26 -12.16 -45.57
C GLY A 408 1.24 -10.74 -44.99
N ALA A 409 1.20 -10.58 -43.67
CA ALA A 409 1.27 -9.27 -43.02
C ALA A 409 2.67 -8.66 -43.08
N HIS A 410 2.75 -7.31 -43.26
CA HIS A 410 3.96 -6.54 -43.01
C HIS A 410 4.05 -6.23 -41.52
N LEU A 411 4.73 -7.11 -40.75
CA LEU A 411 4.76 -7.05 -39.31
C LEU A 411 5.87 -6.14 -38.78
N VAL A 412 5.50 -5.23 -37.87
CA VAL A 412 6.42 -4.42 -37.07
C VAL A 412 6.29 -4.90 -35.60
N VAL A 413 7.27 -5.68 -35.16
CA VAL A 413 7.35 -6.18 -33.77
C VAL A 413 8.18 -5.21 -32.95
N ILE A 414 7.66 -4.76 -31.83
CA ILE A 414 8.39 -3.90 -30.90
C ILE A 414 8.31 -4.48 -29.49
N GLU A 415 9.46 -4.87 -28.97
CA GLU A 415 9.64 -5.22 -27.59
C GLU A 415 9.79 -3.93 -26.77
N ALA A 416 8.75 -3.59 -26.02
CA ALA A 416 8.67 -2.32 -25.30
C ALA A 416 9.19 -2.41 -23.86
N TYR A 417 9.25 -3.61 -23.29
CA TYR A 417 9.67 -3.83 -21.90
C TYR A 417 10.19 -5.25 -21.68
N THR A 418 10.99 -5.40 -20.66
CA THR A 418 11.34 -6.72 -20.09
C THR A 418 10.74 -6.88 -18.70
N SER A 419 10.60 -8.13 -18.26
CA SER A 419 10.12 -8.47 -16.91
C SER A 419 11.27 -9.09 -16.14
N THR A 420 11.87 -8.34 -15.22
CA THR A 420 12.96 -8.81 -14.37
C THR A 420 12.47 -9.17 -12.96
N PRO A 421 13.06 -10.15 -12.26
CA PRO A 421 12.74 -10.41 -10.86
C PRO A 421 13.01 -9.19 -9.98
N SER A 422 12.05 -8.81 -9.11
CA SER A 422 12.19 -7.65 -8.22
C SER A 422 13.16 -7.94 -7.07
N ALA A 423 14.32 -7.28 -7.05
CA ALA A 423 15.34 -7.47 -6.02
C ALA A 423 14.99 -6.82 -4.67
N GLY A 424 14.28 -5.68 -4.66
CA GLY A 424 13.97 -4.91 -3.44
C GLY A 424 12.90 -5.55 -2.54
N GLY A 425 11.89 -6.18 -3.13
CA GLY A 425 10.82 -6.90 -2.43
C GLY A 425 11.29 -8.22 -1.82
N ALA A 426 12.20 -8.91 -2.50
CA ALA A 426 12.70 -10.22 -2.12
C ALA A 426 13.37 -10.25 -0.74
N SER A 427 14.26 -9.30 -0.44
CA SER A 427 14.97 -9.24 0.85
C SER A 427 14.05 -8.98 2.05
N ARG A 428 12.99 -8.18 1.87
CA ARG A 428 12.01 -7.92 2.94
C ARG A 428 11.14 -9.15 3.17
N LEU A 429 10.74 -9.82 2.10
CA LEU A 429 9.93 -11.03 2.15
C LEU A 429 10.72 -12.19 2.77
N SER A 430 11.96 -12.43 2.33
CA SER A 430 12.81 -13.49 2.88
C SER A 430 12.95 -13.36 4.40
N ARG A 431 13.24 -12.16 4.90
CA ARG A 431 13.29 -11.89 6.36
C ARG A 431 11.96 -12.15 7.06
N ALA A 432 10.82 -11.88 6.41
CA ALA A 432 9.50 -12.14 7.00
C ALA A 432 9.19 -13.64 7.07
N ILE A 433 9.59 -14.41 6.05
CA ILE A 433 9.44 -15.87 6.02
C ILE A 433 10.36 -16.53 7.06
N GLU A 434 11.63 -16.13 7.11
CA GLU A 434 12.61 -16.62 8.10
C GLU A 434 12.12 -16.42 9.53
N ALA A 435 11.50 -15.28 9.79
CA ALA A 435 10.92 -14.94 11.10
C ALA A 435 9.56 -15.63 11.37
N GLY A 436 9.06 -16.51 10.48
CA GLY A 436 7.76 -17.18 10.62
C GLY A 436 6.57 -16.23 10.62
N LYS A 437 6.70 -15.05 10.01
CA LYS A 437 5.69 -13.98 10.03
C LYS A 437 4.81 -13.95 8.79
N VAL A 438 4.87 -14.96 7.92
CA VAL A 438 4.01 -15.10 6.74
C VAL A 438 3.12 -16.32 6.92
N ASN A 439 1.82 -16.15 6.78
CA ASN A 439 0.85 -17.23 6.99
C ASN A 439 0.46 -17.94 5.69
N LEU A 440 0.46 -17.22 4.58
CA LEU A 440 0.01 -17.74 3.28
C LEU A 440 0.63 -16.93 2.13
N VAL A 441 0.86 -17.57 1.00
CA VAL A 441 1.23 -16.92 -0.27
C VAL A 441 0.16 -17.21 -1.31
N THR A 442 -0.33 -16.21 -2.02
CA THR A 442 -1.33 -16.40 -3.08
C THR A 442 -0.66 -16.42 -4.45
N PHE A 443 -1.04 -17.39 -5.28
CA PHE A 443 -0.52 -17.58 -6.63
C PHE A 443 -1.65 -17.56 -7.66
N THR A 444 -1.51 -16.69 -8.66
CA THR A 444 -2.50 -16.51 -9.72
C THR A 444 -2.07 -17.11 -11.07
N SER A 445 -0.89 -17.72 -11.12
CA SER A 445 -0.36 -18.43 -12.31
C SER A 445 0.85 -19.28 -11.96
N ALA A 446 1.20 -20.24 -12.82
CA ALA A 446 2.44 -21.01 -12.69
C ALA A 446 3.70 -20.12 -12.76
N SER A 447 3.66 -19.03 -13.56
CA SER A 447 4.77 -18.07 -13.64
C SER A 447 4.96 -17.30 -12.33
N SER A 448 3.88 -16.99 -11.59
CA SER A 448 4.00 -16.34 -10.28
C SER A 448 4.64 -17.27 -9.23
N VAL A 449 4.42 -18.58 -9.32
CA VAL A 449 5.12 -19.58 -8.48
C VAL A 449 6.61 -19.57 -8.79
N LYS A 450 6.99 -19.64 -10.08
CA LYS A 450 8.39 -19.61 -10.51
C LYS A 450 9.09 -18.33 -10.04
N GLY A 451 8.51 -17.17 -10.29
CA GLY A 451 9.07 -15.88 -9.86
C GLY A 451 9.22 -15.76 -8.34
N TYR A 452 8.27 -16.31 -7.56
CA TYR A 452 8.39 -16.38 -6.11
C TYR A 452 9.58 -17.24 -5.67
N VAL A 453 9.73 -18.45 -6.22
CA VAL A 453 10.84 -19.35 -5.90
C VAL A 453 12.20 -18.75 -6.29
N GLU A 454 12.29 -18.10 -7.45
CA GLU A 454 13.49 -17.40 -7.89
C GLU A 454 13.86 -16.25 -6.93
N ALA A 455 12.88 -15.52 -6.44
CA ALA A 455 13.10 -14.35 -5.61
C ALA A 455 13.53 -14.70 -4.17
N VAL A 456 12.92 -15.72 -3.55
CA VAL A 456 13.21 -16.05 -2.13
C VAL A 456 14.12 -17.27 -1.97
N GLY A 457 14.34 -18.03 -3.02
CA GLY A 457 15.05 -19.30 -3.03
C GLY A 457 14.16 -20.49 -2.65
N PRO A 458 14.47 -21.71 -3.18
CA PRO A 458 13.62 -22.90 -3.00
C PRO A 458 13.39 -23.27 -1.53
N ALA A 459 14.43 -23.20 -0.70
CA ALA A 459 14.34 -23.57 0.71
C ALA A 459 13.41 -22.66 1.54
N LEU A 460 13.36 -21.37 1.24
CA LEU A 460 12.44 -20.43 1.90
C LEU A 460 11.03 -20.53 1.31
N ALA A 461 10.91 -20.73 0.00
CA ALA A 461 9.62 -20.85 -0.67
C ALA A 461 8.75 -21.97 -0.08
N GLN A 462 9.36 -23.08 0.31
CA GLN A 462 8.69 -24.25 0.91
C GLN A 462 8.22 -24.04 2.35
N ARG A 463 8.68 -23.00 3.04
CA ARG A 463 8.33 -22.75 4.45
C ARG A 463 6.93 -22.19 4.65
N THR A 464 6.33 -21.63 3.61
CA THR A 464 5.02 -21.00 3.69
C THR A 464 4.06 -21.66 2.72
N PRO A 465 2.88 -22.12 3.20
CA PRO A 465 1.88 -22.72 2.31
C PRO A 465 1.32 -21.68 1.36
N GLY A 466 0.78 -22.14 0.24
CA GLY A 466 0.20 -21.28 -0.77
C GLY A 466 -1.29 -21.53 -1.03
N ALA A 467 -1.95 -20.52 -1.55
CA ALA A 467 -3.28 -20.57 -2.15
C ALA A 467 -3.17 -20.43 -3.66
N SER A 468 -3.77 -21.32 -4.42
CA SER A 468 -3.71 -21.31 -5.87
C SER A 468 -5.03 -20.93 -6.51
N ILE A 469 -4.95 -20.20 -7.65
CA ILE A 469 -6.13 -19.83 -8.44
C ILE A 469 -6.71 -21.00 -9.22
N GLY A 470 -6.03 -22.14 -9.30
CA GLY A 470 -6.52 -23.29 -10.04
C GLY A 470 -5.48 -24.38 -10.25
N PRO A 471 -5.88 -25.51 -10.90
CA PRO A 471 -5.10 -26.75 -10.96
C PRO A 471 -3.69 -26.64 -11.55
N GLN A 472 -3.52 -25.83 -12.60
CA GLN A 472 -2.19 -25.64 -13.24
C GLN A 472 -1.22 -24.93 -12.29
N THR A 473 -1.72 -23.94 -11.52
CA THR A 473 -0.93 -23.24 -10.52
C THR A 473 -0.59 -24.16 -9.34
N SER A 474 -1.56 -24.99 -8.90
CA SER A 474 -1.33 -26.00 -7.87
C SER A 474 -0.29 -27.04 -8.29
N ALA A 475 -0.28 -27.47 -9.56
CA ALA A 475 0.74 -28.37 -10.09
C ALA A 475 2.14 -27.75 -10.01
N ALA A 476 2.29 -26.49 -10.43
CA ALA A 476 3.56 -25.75 -10.33
C ALA A 476 4.02 -25.57 -8.87
N MET A 477 3.09 -25.33 -7.93
CA MET A 477 3.41 -25.25 -6.50
C MET A 477 3.96 -26.60 -5.96
N ARG A 478 3.30 -27.72 -6.29
CA ARG A 478 3.75 -29.08 -5.88
C ARG A 478 5.11 -29.40 -6.46
N GLU A 479 5.35 -29.07 -7.73
CA GLU A 479 6.64 -29.25 -8.38
C GLU A 479 7.76 -28.45 -7.69
N ALA A 480 7.43 -27.23 -7.21
CA ALA A 480 8.34 -26.40 -6.41
C ALA A 480 8.46 -26.84 -4.93
N GLY A 481 7.72 -27.86 -4.48
CA GLY A 481 7.70 -28.33 -3.11
C GLY A 481 6.91 -27.41 -2.15
N ILE A 482 6.04 -26.55 -2.67
CA ILE A 482 5.19 -25.65 -1.87
C ILE A 482 3.89 -26.36 -1.51
N GLU A 483 3.52 -26.38 -0.23
CA GLU A 483 2.23 -26.91 0.24
C GLU A 483 1.06 -26.13 -0.40
N VAL A 484 0.14 -26.84 -1.07
CA VAL A 484 -1.12 -26.26 -1.54
C VAL A 484 -2.13 -26.33 -0.41
N ARG A 485 -2.30 -25.23 0.33
CA ARG A 485 -3.25 -25.13 1.44
C ARG A 485 -4.69 -25.08 0.95
N CYS A 486 -4.93 -24.32 -0.12
CA CYS A 486 -6.24 -24.19 -0.75
C CYS A 486 -6.10 -23.93 -2.26
N GLU A 487 -7.10 -24.36 -3.01
CA GLU A 487 -7.23 -24.15 -4.45
C GLU A 487 -8.61 -23.57 -4.73
N ALA A 488 -8.67 -22.52 -5.55
CA ALA A 488 -9.92 -21.91 -5.95
C ALA A 488 -10.77 -22.86 -6.79
N LYS A 489 -12.05 -22.97 -6.49
CA LYS A 489 -13.02 -23.74 -7.26
C LYS A 489 -13.26 -23.14 -8.65
N GLU A 490 -13.21 -21.83 -8.72
CA GLU A 490 -13.28 -21.03 -9.93
C GLU A 490 -11.99 -20.26 -10.09
N SER A 491 -11.38 -20.29 -11.27
CA SER A 491 -10.09 -19.60 -11.56
C SER A 491 -10.26 -18.09 -11.71
N THR A 492 -10.84 -17.46 -10.68
CA THR A 492 -11.10 -16.03 -10.56
C THR A 492 -10.47 -15.47 -9.28
N ILE A 493 -10.31 -14.15 -9.20
CA ILE A 493 -9.86 -13.49 -7.96
C ILE A 493 -10.82 -13.78 -6.79
N ASP A 494 -12.14 -13.73 -7.06
CA ASP A 494 -13.15 -14.00 -6.06
C ASP A 494 -13.13 -15.46 -5.59
N GLY A 495 -12.93 -16.41 -6.51
CA GLY A 495 -12.73 -17.82 -6.18
C GLY A 495 -11.48 -18.05 -5.32
N LEU A 496 -10.38 -17.34 -5.61
CA LEU A 496 -9.16 -17.43 -4.81
C LEU A 496 -9.38 -16.85 -3.39
N VAL A 497 -10.04 -15.71 -3.25
CA VAL A 497 -10.38 -15.12 -1.95
C VAL A 497 -11.29 -16.05 -1.16
N ALA A 498 -12.31 -16.63 -1.79
CA ALA A 498 -13.20 -17.61 -1.16
C ALA A 498 -12.42 -18.83 -0.65
N SER A 499 -11.49 -19.37 -1.44
CA SER A 499 -10.67 -20.51 -1.02
C SER A 499 -9.76 -20.19 0.17
N VAL A 500 -9.23 -18.96 0.24
CA VAL A 500 -8.44 -18.47 1.38
C VAL A 500 -9.30 -18.39 2.66
N LEU A 501 -10.56 -18.04 2.53
CA LEU A 501 -11.50 -18.01 3.66
C LEU A 501 -11.88 -19.43 4.14
N ASP A 502 -12.05 -20.38 3.23
CA ASP A 502 -12.39 -21.78 3.54
C ASP A 502 -11.18 -22.53 4.14
N GLY A 503 -9.95 -22.23 3.75
CA GLY A 503 -8.70 -22.85 4.20
C GLY A 503 -8.08 -22.24 5.47
N ARG A 504 -8.87 -21.55 6.30
CA ARG A 504 -8.43 -20.88 7.55
C ARG A 504 -7.95 -21.84 8.62
#